data_b36cab65f8f490ac2866ccc8145d1e07
#
_entry.id   b36cab65f8f490ac2866ccc8145d1e07
#
_cell.length_a   1.000
_cell.length_b   1.000
_cell.length_c   1.000
_cell.angle_alpha   90.00
_cell.angle_beta   90.00
_cell.angle_gamma   90.00
#
_symmetry.space_group_name_H-M   'P 1'
#
loop_
_entity.id
_entity.type
_entity.pdbx_description
1 polymer ?
#
loop_
_entity_poly.entity_id
_entity_poly.type
_entity_poly.pdbx_seq_one_letter_code
_entity_poly.pdbx_strand_id
1 'polypeptide(L)'
;MAEHPAPEPAEQPGPARQFFPSYEEISADLVEAIDGAGLSVEDVRHHVEPSVGERRFECTVRLSSSEPPSRYHTHVSFSWDALLTYVYAYGPGSDCELYHDDEEAQDCPHRQLSPQPFVEIEAEFVLGDGGYELQEVHEVSGWVDTVQSLLGKAFTSDDRPSVHIGLAALGTTTLVEKFTAEHSWLLDFERPPDFTGIAEQVKAALRIIPQLADRLPI
;
A
#
# COMPACT_ATOMS: atom_id res chain seq x y z
N MET A 1 46.50 -33.36 -24.06
CA MET A 1 45.11 -33.52 -23.56
C MET A 1 45.00 -32.60 -22.38
N ALA A 2 44.31 -31.46 -22.57
CA ALA A 2 44.06 -30.50 -21.48
C ALA A 2 42.73 -30.92 -20.83
N GLU A 3 42.75 -31.27 -19.54
CA GLU A 3 41.55 -31.49 -18.76
C GLU A 3 40.84 -30.16 -18.58
N HIS A 4 39.59 -30.11 -19.06
CA HIS A 4 38.69 -29.03 -18.73
C HIS A 4 38.25 -29.17 -17.28
N PRO A 5 38.35 -28.13 -16.46
CA PRO A 5 37.77 -28.17 -15.11
C PRO A 5 36.27 -28.39 -15.23
N ALA A 6 35.72 -29.20 -14.33
CA ALA A 6 34.28 -29.41 -14.23
C ALA A 6 33.59 -28.08 -13.88
N PRO A 7 32.37 -27.79 -14.41
CA PRO A 7 31.64 -26.61 -14.04
C PRO A 7 31.36 -26.62 -12.51
N GLU A 8 31.63 -25.51 -11.87
CA GLU A 8 31.24 -25.32 -10.46
C GLU A 8 29.73 -25.55 -10.29
N PRO A 9 29.32 -26.21 -9.21
CA PRO A 9 27.90 -26.40 -8.94
C PRO A 9 27.24 -25.00 -8.78
N ALA A 10 26.16 -24.76 -9.52
CA ALA A 10 25.36 -23.56 -9.39
C ALA A 10 25.05 -23.30 -7.91
N GLU A 11 25.40 -22.12 -7.43
CA GLU A 11 25.08 -21.70 -6.06
C GLU A 11 23.58 -21.90 -5.81
N GLN A 12 23.27 -22.62 -4.75
CA GLN A 12 21.88 -22.76 -4.33
C GLN A 12 21.33 -21.37 -3.97
N PRO A 13 20.12 -21.00 -4.41
CA PRO A 13 19.53 -19.72 -4.06
C PRO A 13 19.53 -19.55 -2.54
N GLY A 14 20.07 -18.41 -2.09
CA GLY A 14 20.25 -18.11 -0.69
C GLY A 14 18.90 -18.01 0.07
N PRO A 15 18.91 -17.90 1.42
CA PRO A 15 17.75 -17.92 2.28
C PRO A 15 16.71 -16.81 2.00
N ALA A 16 17.06 -15.77 1.23
CA ALA A 16 16.18 -14.65 0.88
C ALA A 16 14.89 -15.05 0.14
N ARG A 17 14.89 -16.16 -0.61
CA ARG A 17 13.68 -16.67 -1.31
C ARG A 17 12.58 -17.15 -0.38
N GLN A 18 12.87 -17.42 0.88
CA GLN A 18 11.92 -18.05 1.79
C GLN A 18 10.80 -17.11 2.23
N PHE A 19 10.96 -15.81 2.08
CA PHE A 19 10.02 -14.80 2.57
C PHE A 19 9.50 -13.84 1.48
N PHE A 20 9.82 -14.08 0.21
CA PHE A 20 9.36 -13.25 -0.90
C PHE A 20 8.07 -13.85 -1.50
N PRO A 21 6.88 -13.47 -1.02
CA PRO A 21 5.61 -13.99 -1.52
C PRO A 21 5.30 -13.44 -2.91
N SER A 22 4.48 -14.17 -3.67
CA SER A 22 3.95 -13.71 -4.95
C SER A 22 2.86 -12.64 -4.76
N TYR A 23 2.52 -11.96 -5.84
CA TYR A 23 1.38 -11.04 -5.86
C TYR A 23 0.09 -11.71 -5.38
N GLU A 24 -0.16 -12.95 -5.81
CA GLU A 24 -1.32 -13.74 -5.45
C GLU A 24 -1.35 -14.08 -3.96
N GLU A 25 -0.20 -14.45 -3.39
CA GLU A 25 -0.06 -14.73 -1.97
C GLU A 25 -0.28 -13.47 -1.13
N ILE A 26 0.35 -12.34 -1.48
CA ILE A 26 0.13 -11.07 -0.76
C ILE A 26 -1.34 -10.68 -0.78
N SER A 27 -2.00 -10.73 -1.94
CA SER A 27 -3.41 -10.35 -2.05
C SER A 27 -4.33 -11.28 -1.27
N ALA A 28 -4.07 -12.59 -1.27
CA ALA A 28 -4.86 -13.58 -0.53
C ALA A 28 -4.67 -13.42 0.98
N ASP A 29 -3.42 -13.35 1.45
CA ASP A 29 -3.10 -13.25 2.87
C ASP A 29 -3.60 -11.92 3.47
N LEU A 30 -3.53 -10.82 2.70
CA LEU A 30 -4.06 -9.53 3.12
C LEU A 30 -5.59 -9.58 3.29
N VAL A 31 -6.31 -10.16 2.33
CA VAL A 31 -7.77 -10.33 2.41
C VAL A 31 -8.16 -11.22 3.58
N GLU A 32 -7.46 -12.35 3.78
CA GLU A 32 -7.69 -13.26 4.90
C GLU A 32 -7.45 -12.58 6.25
N ALA A 33 -6.39 -11.79 6.37
CA ALA A 33 -6.09 -11.04 7.59
C ALA A 33 -7.16 -9.98 7.90
N ILE A 34 -7.64 -9.25 6.87
CA ILE A 34 -8.70 -8.25 7.00
C ILE A 34 -10.01 -8.91 7.48
N ASP A 35 -10.42 -10.03 6.86
CA ASP A 35 -11.61 -10.78 7.26
C ASP A 35 -11.44 -11.35 8.69
N GLY A 36 -10.30 -11.95 8.97
CA GLY A 36 -9.93 -12.47 10.30
C GLY A 36 -9.94 -11.41 11.40
N ALA A 37 -9.66 -10.16 11.08
CA ALA A 37 -9.80 -9.03 12.00
C ALA A 37 -11.28 -8.64 12.25
N GLY A 38 -12.25 -9.24 11.56
CA GLY A 38 -13.67 -8.91 11.65
C GLY A 38 -14.03 -7.63 10.91
N LEU A 39 -13.36 -7.40 9.80
CA LEU A 39 -13.69 -6.38 8.80
C LEU A 39 -14.40 -7.04 7.63
N SER A 40 -15.16 -6.27 6.86
CA SER A 40 -15.78 -6.72 5.60
C SER A 40 -14.96 -6.22 4.43
N VAL A 41 -14.61 -7.12 3.53
CA VAL A 41 -13.93 -6.80 2.27
C VAL A 41 -14.97 -6.76 1.15
N GLU A 42 -14.99 -5.67 0.41
CA GLU A 42 -15.88 -5.44 -0.72
C GLU A 42 -15.06 -5.00 -1.95
N ASP A 43 -15.63 -5.09 -3.14
CA ASP A 43 -15.06 -4.54 -4.38
C ASP A 43 -13.59 -4.93 -4.64
N VAL A 44 -13.23 -6.20 -4.43
CA VAL A 44 -11.88 -6.68 -4.76
C VAL A 44 -11.63 -6.56 -6.26
N ARG A 45 -10.56 -5.85 -6.63
CA ARG A 45 -10.16 -5.60 -8.01
C ARG A 45 -8.70 -5.93 -8.23
N HIS A 46 -8.44 -6.53 -9.38
CA HIS A 46 -7.10 -6.79 -9.87
C HIS A 46 -6.94 -6.09 -11.22
N HIS A 47 -6.11 -5.07 -11.26
CA HIS A 47 -5.78 -4.38 -12.49
C HIS A 47 -4.46 -4.93 -13.04
N VAL A 48 -4.38 -5.03 -14.36
CA VAL A 48 -3.16 -5.43 -15.06
C VAL A 48 -2.88 -4.40 -16.15
N GLU A 49 -1.69 -3.79 -16.11
CA GLU A 49 -1.18 -2.92 -17.18
C GLU A 49 -0.13 -3.68 -17.99
N PRO A 50 -0.55 -4.36 -19.09
CA PRO A 50 0.35 -5.27 -19.81
C PRO A 50 1.55 -4.59 -20.47
N SER A 51 1.44 -3.28 -20.76
CA SER A 51 2.48 -2.50 -21.42
C SER A 51 3.72 -2.29 -20.56
N VAL A 52 3.54 -2.26 -19.24
CA VAL A 52 4.60 -2.05 -18.25
C VAL A 52 4.78 -3.23 -17.30
N GLY A 53 3.96 -4.28 -17.43
CA GLY A 53 4.00 -5.45 -16.56
C GLY A 53 3.56 -5.17 -15.11
N GLU A 54 2.87 -4.06 -14.90
CA GLU A 54 2.37 -3.68 -13.58
C GLU A 54 1.04 -4.37 -13.28
N ARG A 55 0.89 -4.79 -12.03
CA ARG A 55 -0.36 -5.32 -11.46
C ARG A 55 -0.70 -4.52 -10.23
N ARG A 56 -1.98 -4.19 -10.06
CA ARG A 56 -2.47 -3.48 -8.88
C ARG A 56 -3.62 -4.24 -8.24
N PHE A 57 -3.54 -4.40 -6.93
CA PHE A 57 -4.62 -4.88 -6.08
C PHE A 57 -5.33 -3.70 -5.43
N GLU A 58 -6.65 -3.76 -5.38
CA GLU A 58 -7.49 -2.81 -4.64
C GLU A 58 -8.66 -3.53 -4.00
N CYS A 59 -9.03 -3.13 -2.79
CA CYS A 59 -10.30 -3.54 -2.17
C CYS A 59 -10.86 -2.43 -1.29
N THR A 60 -12.18 -2.48 -1.08
CA THR A 60 -12.88 -1.60 -0.12
C THR A 60 -13.11 -2.36 1.18
N VAL A 61 -12.78 -1.74 2.31
CA VAL A 61 -12.85 -2.35 3.64
C VAL A 61 -13.75 -1.53 4.56
N ARG A 62 -14.64 -2.22 5.30
CA ARG A 62 -15.58 -1.64 6.27
C ARG A 62 -15.58 -2.43 7.58
N LEU A 63 -16.13 -1.82 8.63
CA LEU A 63 -16.42 -2.54 9.88
C LEU A 63 -17.62 -3.49 9.66
N SER A 64 -17.44 -4.80 9.90
CA SER A 64 -18.49 -5.82 9.70
C SER A 64 -19.66 -5.68 10.64
N SER A 65 -19.48 -5.06 11.82
CA SER A 65 -20.47 -5.02 12.90
C SER A 65 -21.39 -3.80 12.89
N SER A 66 -21.32 -2.95 11.83
CA SER A 66 -22.12 -1.73 11.77
C SER A 66 -23.48 -1.99 11.11
N GLU A 67 -24.57 -1.98 11.89
CA GLU A 67 -25.94 -1.86 11.38
C GLU A 67 -26.52 -0.50 11.82
N PRO A 68 -26.89 0.39 10.90
CA PRO A 68 -26.76 0.29 9.43
C PRO A 68 -25.29 0.31 8.96
N PRO A 69 -25.03 -0.16 7.73
CA PRO A 69 -23.66 -0.18 7.20
C PRO A 69 -23.00 1.18 7.39
N SER A 70 -21.80 1.18 7.98
CA SER A 70 -21.04 2.41 8.16
C SER A 70 -20.81 3.08 6.82
N ARG A 71 -21.07 4.39 6.74
CA ARG A 71 -20.67 5.19 5.57
C ARG A 71 -19.16 5.28 5.42
N TYR A 72 -18.44 5.05 6.53
CA TYR A 72 -16.99 5.12 6.55
C TYR A 72 -16.37 3.83 6.05
N HIS A 73 -15.39 3.99 5.18
CA HIS A 73 -14.64 2.89 4.58
C HIS A 73 -13.21 3.32 4.30
N THR A 74 -12.38 2.37 3.98
CA THR A 74 -11.04 2.60 3.47
C THR A 74 -10.84 1.80 2.19
N HIS A 75 -10.05 2.34 1.28
CA HIS A 75 -9.53 1.63 0.13
C HIS A 75 -8.13 1.12 0.49
N VAL A 76 -7.93 -0.19 0.40
CA VAL A 76 -6.62 -0.80 0.62
C VAL A 76 -6.10 -1.25 -0.73
N SER A 77 -4.86 -0.87 -1.04
CA SER A 77 -4.24 -1.18 -2.33
C SER A 77 -2.74 -1.46 -2.19
N PHE A 78 -2.17 -2.12 -3.19
CA PHE A 78 -0.73 -2.17 -3.44
C PHE A 78 -0.45 -2.37 -4.93
N SER A 79 0.72 -1.92 -5.36
CA SER A 79 1.22 -2.13 -6.73
C SER A 79 2.33 -3.18 -6.74
N TRP A 80 2.34 -3.98 -7.81
CA TRP A 80 3.34 -4.98 -8.11
C TRP A 80 3.88 -4.73 -9.51
N ASP A 81 5.09 -4.23 -9.61
CA ASP A 81 5.71 -3.85 -10.87
C ASP A 81 6.48 -5.00 -11.55
N ALA A 82 7.02 -4.70 -12.73
CA ALA A 82 7.81 -5.65 -13.49
C ALA A 82 9.08 -6.07 -12.75
N LEU A 83 9.68 -5.17 -11.94
CA LEU A 83 10.85 -5.47 -11.13
C LEU A 83 10.55 -6.50 -10.05
N LEU A 84 9.43 -6.33 -9.31
CA LEU A 84 8.99 -7.29 -8.31
C LEU A 84 8.74 -8.67 -8.95
N THR A 85 8.14 -8.70 -10.14
CA THR A 85 7.96 -9.93 -10.91
C THR A 85 9.30 -10.58 -11.25
N TYR A 86 10.28 -9.79 -11.66
CA TYR A 86 11.62 -10.28 -11.97
C TYR A 86 12.33 -10.82 -10.73
N VAL A 87 12.34 -10.08 -9.64
CA VAL A 87 12.97 -10.49 -8.37
C VAL A 87 12.31 -11.75 -7.81
N TYR A 88 10.98 -11.87 -7.91
CA TYR A 88 10.26 -13.08 -7.52
C TYR A 88 10.72 -14.30 -8.33
N ALA A 89 10.89 -14.15 -9.65
CA ALA A 89 11.29 -15.26 -10.53
C ALA A 89 12.76 -15.69 -10.34
N TYR A 90 13.65 -14.73 -10.14
CA TYR A 90 15.11 -14.97 -10.23
C TYR A 90 15.86 -14.71 -8.91
N GLY A 91 15.22 -14.06 -7.95
CA GLY A 91 15.77 -13.68 -6.65
C GLY A 91 16.41 -12.28 -6.65
N PRO A 92 16.53 -11.65 -5.48
CA PRO A 92 17.16 -10.35 -5.33
C PRO A 92 18.65 -10.44 -5.68
N GLY A 93 19.15 -9.45 -6.40
CA GLY A 93 20.55 -9.38 -6.81
C GLY A 93 20.95 -10.34 -7.91
N SER A 94 20.01 -11.04 -8.56
CA SER A 94 20.29 -11.86 -9.72
C SER A 94 20.71 -10.97 -10.91
N ASP A 95 21.68 -11.44 -11.70
CA ASP A 95 22.19 -10.70 -12.84
C ASP A 95 21.13 -10.54 -13.93
N CYS A 96 21.04 -9.35 -14.47
CA CYS A 96 20.09 -8.96 -15.52
C CYS A 96 20.46 -9.50 -16.92
N GLU A 97 21.40 -10.46 -17.01
CA GLU A 97 21.95 -11.01 -18.24
C GLU A 97 20.90 -11.57 -19.22
N LEU A 98 19.71 -11.91 -18.73
CA LEU A 98 18.62 -12.43 -19.57
C LEU A 98 17.94 -11.39 -20.46
N TYR A 99 18.15 -10.10 -20.21
CA TYR A 99 17.41 -9.01 -20.87
C TYR A 99 18.31 -8.01 -21.61
N HIS A 100 19.63 -8.04 -21.38
CA HIS A 100 20.55 -7.07 -21.97
C HIS A 100 21.81 -7.76 -22.48
N ASP A 101 22.28 -7.34 -23.65
CA ASP A 101 23.63 -7.64 -24.09
C ASP A 101 24.65 -7.06 -23.11
N ASP A 102 25.84 -7.68 -22.99
CA ASP A 102 26.85 -7.41 -21.95
C ASP A 102 27.20 -5.91 -21.76
N GLU A 103 27.10 -5.08 -22.79
CA GLU A 103 27.40 -3.63 -22.72
C GLU A 103 26.26 -2.83 -22.09
N GLU A 104 25.00 -3.22 -22.29
CA GLU A 104 23.82 -2.56 -21.71
C GLU A 104 23.56 -3.00 -20.26
N ALA A 105 24.09 -4.13 -19.86
CA ALA A 105 23.92 -4.68 -18.52
C ALA A 105 24.49 -3.76 -17.40
N GLN A 106 25.49 -2.91 -17.73
CA GLN A 106 26.10 -2.01 -16.74
C GLN A 106 25.18 -0.86 -16.32
N ASP A 107 24.33 -0.39 -17.25
CA ASP A 107 23.38 0.70 -17.01
C ASP A 107 21.95 0.21 -16.71
N CYS A 108 21.77 -1.11 -16.57
CA CYS A 108 20.47 -1.69 -16.28
C CYS A 108 19.90 -1.16 -14.96
N PRO A 109 18.69 -0.57 -14.96
CA PRO A 109 18.03 -0.08 -13.75
C PRO A 109 17.92 -1.15 -12.64
N HIS A 110 17.79 -2.41 -13.01
CA HIS A 110 17.70 -3.54 -12.09
C HIS A 110 18.98 -3.79 -11.27
N ARG A 111 20.16 -3.38 -11.79
CA ARG A 111 21.43 -3.43 -11.04
C ARG A 111 21.60 -2.27 -10.07
N GLN A 112 20.92 -1.13 -10.34
CA GLN A 112 21.00 0.08 -9.51
C GLN A 112 19.96 0.07 -8.40
N LEU A 113 18.97 -0.85 -8.47
CA LEU A 113 17.92 -0.95 -7.48
C LEU A 113 18.47 -1.59 -6.21
N SER A 114 17.95 -1.10 -5.09
CA SER A 114 18.25 -1.66 -3.78
C SER A 114 18.17 -3.19 -3.84
N PRO A 115 19.14 -3.92 -3.25
CA PRO A 115 19.06 -5.38 -3.17
C PRO A 115 17.83 -5.88 -2.41
N GLN A 116 17.03 -4.99 -1.85
CA GLN A 116 15.85 -5.29 -1.05
C GLN A 116 14.61 -4.74 -1.77
N PRO A 117 13.90 -5.58 -2.54
CA PRO A 117 12.61 -5.20 -3.08
C PRO A 117 11.60 -5.01 -1.96
N PHE A 118 10.67 -4.11 -2.14
CA PHE A 118 9.59 -3.87 -1.20
C PHE A 118 8.25 -3.74 -1.92
N VAL A 119 7.18 -4.02 -1.19
CA VAL A 119 5.81 -3.67 -1.58
C VAL A 119 5.27 -2.69 -0.57
N GLU A 120 4.70 -1.60 -1.03
CA GLU A 120 4.00 -0.64 -0.20
C GLU A 120 2.50 -0.97 -0.23
N ILE A 121 1.95 -1.29 0.95
CA ILE A 121 0.51 -1.43 1.12
C ILE A 121 -0.02 -0.08 1.59
N GLU A 122 -0.97 0.48 0.86
CA GLU A 122 -1.59 1.77 1.14
C GLU A 122 -3.03 1.58 1.63
N ALA A 123 -3.44 2.40 2.60
CA ALA A 123 -4.84 2.50 3.01
C ALA A 123 -5.30 3.96 2.94
N GLU A 124 -6.20 4.26 2.02
CA GLU A 124 -6.87 5.56 1.91
C GLU A 124 -8.20 5.53 2.68
N PHE A 125 -8.28 6.26 3.77
CA PHE A 125 -9.46 6.41 4.60
C PHE A 125 -10.32 7.56 4.12
N VAL A 126 -11.56 7.28 3.72
CA VAL A 126 -12.53 8.32 3.34
C VAL A 126 -13.12 8.91 4.61
N LEU A 127 -12.82 10.19 4.89
CA LEU A 127 -13.22 10.88 6.10
C LEU A 127 -14.57 11.58 5.93
N GLY A 128 -14.92 12.00 4.71
CA GLY A 128 -16.18 12.67 4.42
C GLY A 128 -16.53 12.64 2.95
N ASP A 129 -17.83 12.79 2.65
CA ASP A 129 -18.38 12.73 1.29
C ASP A 129 -18.17 14.04 0.49
N GLY A 130 -17.55 15.05 1.11
CA GLY A 130 -17.33 16.36 0.50
C GLY A 130 -18.61 17.23 0.42
N GLY A 131 -18.53 18.32 -0.34
CA GLY A 131 -19.70 19.17 -0.64
C GLY A 131 -19.98 20.24 0.40
N TYR A 132 -19.09 20.48 1.38
CA TYR A 132 -19.21 21.57 2.33
C TYR A 132 -18.35 22.78 1.95
N GLU A 133 -18.87 23.96 2.29
CA GLU A 133 -18.24 25.23 1.99
C GLU A 133 -17.11 25.52 2.98
N LEU A 134 -15.90 25.78 2.44
CA LEU A 134 -14.77 26.23 3.23
C LEU A 134 -14.92 27.75 3.49
N GLN A 135 -15.07 28.13 4.76
CA GLN A 135 -15.23 29.55 5.13
C GLN A 135 -13.89 30.28 5.09
N GLU A 136 -12.86 29.66 5.67
CA GLU A 136 -11.52 30.25 5.74
C GLU A 136 -10.44 29.18 5.53
N VAL A 137 -9.45 29.49 4.69
CA VAL A 137 -8.38 28.53 4.32
C VAL A 137 -7.54 28.10 5.54
N HIS A 138 -7.42 28.95 6.56
CA HIS A 138 -6.64 28.60 7.75
C HIS A 138 -7.28 27.48 8.61
N GLU A 139 -8.59 27.21 8.46
CA GLU A 139 -9.26 26.11 9.13
C GLU A 139 -8.69 24.75 8.71
N VAL A 140 -8.20 24.66 7.46
CA VAL A 140 -7.64 23.42 6.90
C VAL A 140 -6.47 22.89 7.74
N SER A 141 -5.58 23.76 8.24
CA SER A 141 -4.45 23.34 9.06
C SER A 141 -4.92 22.71 10.38
N GLY A 142 -5.95 23.26 11.00
CA GLY A 142 -6.54 22.69 12.23
C GLY A 142 -7.22 21.34 11.98
N TRP A 143 -7.79 21.13 10.79
CA TRP A 143 -8.36 19.84 10.41
C TRP A 143 -7.27 18.79 10.20
N VAL A 144 -6.19 19.14 9.48
CA VAL A 144 -5.04 18.28 9.29
C VAL A 144 -4.44 17.83 10.63
N ASP A 145 -4.18 18.80 11.54
CA ASP A 145 -3.66 18.49 12.87
C ASP A 145 -4.58 17.57 13.67
N THR A 146 -5.90 17.80 13.57
CA THR A 146 -6.92 16.97 14.26
C THR A 146 -6.91 15.53 13.73
N VAL A 147 -6.89 15.36 12.40
CA VAL A 147 -6.83 14.04 11.76
C VAL A 147 -5.55 13.33 12.16
N GLN A 148 -4.41 13.96 11.98
CA GLN A 148 -3.11 13.36 12.30
C GLN A 148 -2.98 12.97 13.77
N SER A 149 -3.50 13.80 14.68
CA SER A 149 -3.46 13.53 16.12
C SER A 149 -4.36 12.37 16.55
N LEU A 150 -5.54 12.22 15.93
CA LEU A 150 -6.49 11.17 16.32
C LEU A 150 -6.23 9.88 15.55
N LEU A 151 -6.15 9.96 14.22
CA LEU A 151 -5.98 8.79 13.37
C LEU A 151 -4.59 8.15 13.54
N GLY A 152 -3.56 8.98 13.77
CA GLY A 152 -2.21 8.49 14.05
C GLY A 152 -2.10 7.55 15.25
N LYS A 153 -3.09 7.57 16.18
CA LYS A 153 -3.13 6.62 17.31
C LYS A 153 -3.47 5.18 16.89
N ALA A 154 -3.99 4.99 15.69
CA ALA A 154 -4.29 3.67 15.15
C ALA A 154 -3.04 2.95 14.65
N PHE A 155 -1.99 3.69 14.33
CA PHE A 155 -0.78 3.17 13.69
C PHE A 155 0.35 2.99 14.69
N THR A 156 1.16 1.96 14.48
CA THR A 156 2.31 1.63 15.34
C THR A 156 3.60 2.31 14.89
N SER A 157 3.65 2.81 13.65
CA SER A 157 4.78 3.60 13.16
C SER A 157 4.72 5.03 13.72
N ASP A 158 5.89 5.68 13.82
CA ASP A 158 5.97 7.11 14.15
C ASP A 158 5.52 8.01 12.98
N ASP A 159 5.25 7.42 11.81
CA ASP A 159 4.82 8.14 10.62
C ASP A 159 3.37 8.57 10.77
N ARG A 160 3.14 9.87 10.65
CA ARG A 160 1.80 10.42 10.70
C ARG A 160 1.08 10.16 9.37
N PRO A 161 -0.23 9.86 9.40
CA PRO A 161 -1.01 9.73 8.17
C PRO A 161 -0.95 11.02 7.35
N SER A 162 -0.79 10.88 6.04
CA SER A 162 -0.95 11.96 5.09
C SER A 162 -2.41 12.36 4.98
N VAL A 163 -2.71 13.65 4.88
CA VAL A 163 -4.08 14.16 4.78
C VAL A 163 -4.25 14.90 3.45
N HIS A 164 -5.26 14.49 2.68
CA HIS A 164 -5.55 15.03 1.36
C HIS A 164 -6.91 15.70 1.36
N ILE A 165 -6.94 17.00 1.00
CA ILE A 165 -8.15 17.81 0.91
C ILE A 165 -8.26 18.35 -0.50
N GLY A 166 -9.21 17.80 -1.26
CA GLY A 166 -9.55 18.27 -2.59
C GLY A 166 -10.46 19.49 -2.48
N LEU A 167 -10.08 20.60 -3.13
CA LEU A 167 -10.84 21.84 -3.15
C LEU A 167 -11.30 22.16 -4.57
N ALA A 168 -12.56 22.56 -4.72
CA ALA A 168 -13.11 23.09 -5.96
C ALA A 168 -13.61 24.51 -5.77
N ALA A 169 -13.39 25.36 -6.76
CA ALA A 169 -13.95 26.70 -6.81
C ALA A 169 -15.30 26.71 -7.54
N LEU A 170 -16.34 27.18 -6.87
CA LEU A 170 -17.67 27.39 -7.47
C LEU A 170 -18.05 28.85 -7.36
N GLY A 171 -17.74 29.66 -8.39
CA GLY A 171 -17.88 31.09 -8.35
C GLY A 171 -16.96 31.75 -7.31
N THR A 172 -17.53 32.33 -6.25
CA THR A 172 -16.79 32.90 -5.12
C THR A 172 -16.65 31.98 -3.93
N THR A 173 -17.22 30.77 -4.01
CA THR A 173 -17.24 29.80 -2.94
C THR A 173 -16.18 28.72 -3.20
N THR A 174 -15.47 28.33 -2.17
CA THR A 174 -14.57 27.16 -2.18
C THR A 174 -15.26 25.99 -1.50
N LEU A 175 -15.40 24.88 -2.23
CA LEU A 175 -15.98 23.66 -1.70
C LEU A 175 -14.89 22.62 -1.43
N VAL A 176 -15.02 21.87 -0.36
CA VAL A 176 -14.26 20.65 -0.13
C VAL A 176 -14.96 19.51 -0.88
N GLU A 177 -14.28 18.93 -1.87
CA GLU A 177 -14.82 17.83 -2.67
C GLU A 177 -14.37 16.46 -2.15
N LYS A 178 -13.17 16.40 -1.62
CA LYS A 178 -12.58 15.16 -1.14
C LYS A 178 -11.84 15.43 0.17
N PHE A 179 -12.06 14.60 1.16
CA PHE A 179 -11.30 14.63 2.40
C PHE A 179 -10.92 13.20 2.78
N THR A 180 -9.64 12.88 2.62
CA THR A 180 -9.11 11.55 2.91
C THR A 180 -7.85 11.65 3.76
N ALA A 181 -7.53 10.56 4.42
CA ALA A 181 -6.23 10.35 5.05
C ALA A 181 -5.64 9.05 4.53
N GLU A 182 -4.33 9.00 4.41
CA GLU A 182 -3.60 7.86 3.88
C GLU A 182 -2.50 7.42 4.86
N HIS A 183 -2.34 6.13 4.99
CA HIS A 183 -1.22 5.52 5.69
C HIS A 183 -0.70 4.33 4.89
N SER A 184 0.62 4.13 4.91
CA SER A 184 1.25 3.03 4.21
C SER A 184 2.12 2.16 5.11
N TRP A 185 2.29 0.91 4.71
CA TRP A 185 3.16 -0.07 5.34
C TRP A 185 4.11 -0.64 4.32
N LEU A 186 5.41 -0.58 4.63
CA LEU A 186 6.45 -1.12 3.78
C LEU A 186 6.70 -2.59 4.14
N LEU A 187 6.52 -3.47 3.15
CA LEU A 187 6.91 -4.87 3.23
C LEU A 187 8.29 -5.04 2.60
N ASP A 188 9.34 -5.15 3.41
CA ASP A 188 10.73 -5.27 2.97
C ASP A 188 11.19 -6.72 2.72
N PHE A 189 10.34 -7.69 3.03
CA PHE A 189 10.60 -9.12 2.90
C PHE A 189 11.84 -9.66 3.63
N GLU A 190 12.46 -8.89 4.49
CA GLU A 190 13.48 -9.40 5.43
C GLU A 190 12.85 -10.31 6.49
N ARG A 191 11.57 -10.10 6.74
CA ARG A 191 10.73 -10.86 7.69
C ARG A 191 9.41 -11.24 7.03
N PRO A 192 8.75 -12.30 7.54
CA PRO A 192 7.38 -12.58 7.13
C PRO A 192 6.49 -11.34 7.32
N PRO A 193 5.68 -10.96 6.31
CA PRO A 193 4.76 -9.83 6.41
C PRO A 193 3.76 -9.99 7.57
N ASP A 194 3.54 -8.92 8.34
CA ASP A 194 2.55 -8.89 9.42
C ASP A 194 1.19 -8.34 8.91
N PHE A 195 0.53 -9.09 8.05
CA PHE A 195 -0.80 -8.71 7.54
C PHE A 195 -1.84 -8.59 8.65
N THR A 196 -1.74 -9.41 9.71
CA THR A 196 -2.63 -9.32 10.87
C THR A 196 -2.47 -7.99 11.59
N GLY A 197 -1.24 -7.53 11.81
CA GLY A 197 -0.96 -6.22 12.39
C GLY A 197 -1.49 -5.07 11.52
N ILE A 198 -1.35 -5.16 10.20
CA ILE A 198 -1.92 -4.18 9.25
C ILE A 198 -3.45 -4.14 9.38
N ALA A 199 -4.12 -5.30 9.35
CA ALA A 199 -5.57 -5.40 9.45
C ALA A 199 -6.11 -4.83 10.77
N GLU A 200 -5.46 -5.09 11.91
CA GLU A 200 -5.87 -4.51 13.19
C GLU A 200 -5.66 -2.98 13.26
N GLN A 201 -4.63 -2.44 12.61
CA GLN A 201 -4.43 -1.00 12.49
C GLN A 201 -5.50 -0.35 11.60
N VAL A 202 -5.85 -0.95 10.46
CA VAL A 202 -6.97 -0.52 9.61
C VAL A 202 -8.28 -0.49 10.41
N LYS A 203 -8.55 -1.54 11.19
CA LYS A 203 -9.73 -1.62 12.06
C LYS A 203 -9.74 -0.54 13.13
N ALA A 204 -8.60 -0.29 13.78
CA ALA A 204 -8.47 0.76 14.77
C ALA A 204 -8.74 2.14 14.15
N ALA A 205 -8.21 2.42 12.96
CA ALA A 205 -8.45 3.64 12.21
C ALA A 205 -9.94 3.82 11.88
N LEU A 206 -10.60 2.80 11.33
CA LEU A 206 -12.04 2.83 11.01
C LEU A 206 -12.92 3.11 12.24
N ARG A 207 -12.50 2.70 13.43
CA ARG A 207 -13.21 3.01 14.69
C ARG A 207 -13.02 4.45 15.17
N ILE A 208 -11.95 5.11 14.75
CA ILE A 208 -11.65 6.50 15.10
C ILE A 208 -12.39 7.48 14.18
N ILE A 209 -12.62 7.14 12.92
CA ILE A 209 -13.22 8.03 11.91
C ILE A 209 -14.56 8.65 12.37
N PRO A 210 -15.51 7.92 12.97
CA PRO A 210 -16.74 8.54 13.50
C PRO A 210 -16.49 9.67 14.51
N GLN A 211 -15.41 9.56 15.31
CA GLN A 211 -15.05 10.61 16.28
C GLN A 211 -14.44 11.85 15.58
N LEU A 212 -13.84 11.67 14.40
CA LEU A 212 -13.39 12.78 13.56
C LEU A 212 -14.59 13.55 12.99
N ALA A 213 -15.63 12.83 12.53
CA ALA A 213 -16.85 13.44 11.99
C ALA A 213 -17.56 14.35 13.00
N ASP A 214 -17.44 14.07 14.29
CA ASP A 214 -17.99 14.95 15.36
C ASP A 214 -17.18 16.23 15.57
N ARG A 215 -15.96 16.32 15.01
CA ARG A 215 -15.01 17.43 15.24
C ARG A 215 -14.68 18.24 13.98
N LEU A 216 -15.01 17.70 12.85
CA LEU A 216 -14.74 18.27 11.55
C LEU A 216 -16.07 18.54 10.84
N PRO A 217 -16.14 19.53 9.96
CA PRO A 217 -17.35 19.84 9.18
C PRO A 217 -17.49 18.85 8.01
N ILE A 218 -17.55 17.54 8.27
CA ILE A 218 -17.55 16.47 7.26
C ILE A 218 -18.76 15.54 7.38
#